data_a8f70ce9ae496f7f352bb4aa526b3513
#
_entry.id   a8f70ce9ae496f7f352bb4aa526b3513
#
_cell.length_a   1.000
_cell.length_b   1.000
_cell.length_c   1.000
_cell.angle_alpha   90.00
_cell.angle_beta   90.00
_cell.angle_gamma   90.00
#
_symmetry.space_group_name_H-M   'P 1'
#
loop_
_entity.id
_entity.type
_entity.pdbx_description
1 polymer ?
#
loop_
_entity_poly.entity_id
_entity_poly.type
_entity_poly.pdbx_seq_one_letter_code
_entity_poly.pdbx_strand_id
1 'polypeptide(L)'
;MIPRSASASSNGFLDEQRSTYCWFGASVTLRDQGDKRAEDGFYAGGAHVADLPDPEAVGRKALDRTVSRLGSEKGPTVKASMVVDARAAASLISRLLGPANARSVQQDRSFWTPLI
;
A
#
# COMPACT_ATOMS: atom_id res chain seq x y z
N MET A 1 15.86 -16.46 7.77
CA MET A 1 16.51 -16.84 6.49
C MET A 1 16.65 -15.58 5.67
N ILE A 2 17.83 -15.26 5.14
CA ILE A 2 18.05 -14.11 4.25
C ILE A 2 17.77 -14.60 2.83
N PRO A 3 16.77 -14.05 2.14
CA PRO A 3 16.50 -14.43 0.77
C PRO A 3 17.70 -14.05 -0.14
N ARG A 4 18.06 -14.99 -1.00
CA ARG A 4 19.10 -14.82 -2.03
C ARG A 4 18.43 -15.05 -3.36
N SER A 5 18.66 -14.17 -4.31
CA SER A 5 18.26 -14.34 -5.71
C SER A 5 19.49 -14.28 -6.60
N ALA A 6 19.51 -15.13 -7.62
CA ALA A 6 20.52 -15.08 -8.65
C ALA A 6 19.83 -14.95 -10.01
N SER A 7 20.36 -14.09 -10.86
CA SER A 7 19.86 -13.84 -12.21
C SER A 7 20.99 -14.10 -13.21
N ALA A 8 20.71 -14.91 -14.23
CA ALA A 8 21.63 -15.19 -15.30
C ALA A 8 20.95 -14.98 -16.66
N SER A 9 21.68 -14.52 -17.64
CA SER A 9 21.19 -14.31 -18.99
C SER A 9 22.19 -14.81 -20.03
N SER A 10 21.69 -15.23 -21.20
CA SER A 10 22.52 -15.79 -22.29
C SER A 10 23.55 -14.81 -22.85
N ASN A 11 23.42 -13.50 -22.58
CA ASN A 11 24.40 -12.49 -22.96
C ASN A 11 25.60 -12.40 -22.00
N GLY A 12 25.73 -13.32 -21.03
CA GLY A 12 26.81 -13.34 -20.04
C GLY A 12 26.51 -12.57 -18.76
N PHE A 13 25.32 -12.00 -18.59
CA PHE A 13 24.93 -11.36 -17.34
C PHE A 13 24.76 -12.42 -16.25
N LEU A 14 25.41 -12.20 -15.12
CA LEU A 14 25.28 -12.98 -13.89
C LEU A 14 25.30 -12.03 -12.70
N ASP A 15 24.26 -12.05 -11.90
CA ASP A 15 24.15 -11.24 -10.69
C ASP A 15 23.55 -12.03 -9.54
N GLU A 16 24.05 -11.79 -8.33
CA GLU A 16 23.54 -12.38 -7.10
C GLU A 16 23.17 -11.26 -6.14
N GLN A 17 21.93 -11.22 -5.72
CA GLN A 17 21.40 -10.24 -4.78
C GLN A 17 20.98 -10.91 -3.48
N ARG A 18 21.31 -10.26 -2.36
CA ARG A 18 20.80 -10.58 -1.02
C ARG A 18 20.00 -9.42 -0.52
N SER A 19 18.81 -9.69 -0.02
CA SER A 19 17.96 -8.67 0.57
C SER A 19 17.35 -9.16 1.87
N THR A 20 17.10 -8.24 2.77
CA THR A 20 16.29 -8.47 3.98
C THR A 20 15.16 -7.47 3.98
N TYR A 21 14.01 -7.92 4.43
CA TYR A 21 12.87 -7.05 4.67
C TYR A 21 12.11 -7.57 5.88
N CYS A 22 11.83 -6.69 6.81
CA CYS A 22 11.04 -6.96 7.99
C CYS A 22 9.92 -5.93 8.09
N TRP A 23 8.77 -6.37 8.57
CA TRP A 23 7.63 -5.49 8.79
C TRP A 23 6.81 -6.01 9.96
N PHE A 24 6.12 -5.11 10.61
CA PHE A 24 5.10 -5.42 11.58
C PHE A 24 4.06 -4.30 11.61
N GLY A 25 2.92 -4.57 12.23
CA GLY A 25 1.86 -3.60 12.32
C GLY A 25 0.81 -3.97 13.35
N ALA A 26 -0.10 -3.05 13.57
CA ALA A 26 -1.26 -3.23 14.42
C ALA A 26 -2.51 -2.78 13.67
N SER A 27 -3.61 -3.51 13.85
CA SER A 27 -4.95 -3.12 13.44
C SER A 27 -5.82 -3.00 14.67
N VAL A 28 -6.67 -2.00 14.69
CA VAL A 28 -7.60 -1.72 15.80
C VAL A 28 -9.00 -1.60 15.24
N THR A 29 -9.94 -2.25 15.90
CA THR A 29 -11.38 -2.14 15.61
C THR A 29 -12.07 -1.60 16.84
N LEU A 30 -12.80 -0.51 16.69
CA LEU A 30 -13.59 0.11 17.75
C LEU A 30 -15.08 0.03 17.42
N ARG A 31 -15.89 -0.17 18.45
CA ARG A 31 -17.34 -0.07 18.32
C ARG A 31 -17.72 1.41 18.20
N ASP A 32 -18.49 1.74 17.19
CA ASP A 32 -19.09 3.06 16.96
C ASP A 32 -20.59 3.00 17.25
N GLN A 33 -21.35 4.01 16.88
CA GLN A 33 -22.79 4.08 17.11
C GLN A 33 -23.54 2.94 16.40
N GLY A 34 -24.44 2.29 17.11
CA GLY A 34 -25.19 1.13 16.62
C GLY A 34 -24.27 -0.05 16.33
N ASP A 35 -24.44 -0.68 15.16
CA ASP A 35 -23.63 -1.81 14.73
C ASP A 35 -22.38 -1.42 13.91
N LYS A 36 -22.12 -0.12 13.77
CA LYS A 36 -20.94 0.36 13.06
C LYS A 36 -19.66 0.03 13.81
N ARG A 37 -18.60 -0.25 13.07
CA ARG A 37 -17.27 -0.50 13.60
C ARG A 37 -16.26 0.31 12.79
N ALA A 38 -15.54 1.18 13.49
CA ALA A 38 -14.41 1.88 12.91
C ALA A 38 -13.19 0.95 12.97
N GLU A 39 -12.49 0.80 11.86
CA GLU A 39 -11.28 -0.01 11.77
C GLU A 39 -10.22 0.75 10.98
N ASP A 40 -9.01 0.75 11.48
CA ASP A 40 -7.82 1.22 10.78
C ASP A 40 -6.57 0.53 11.36
N GLY A 41 -5.43 0.72 10.71
CA GLY A 41 -4.17 0.15 11.13
C GLY A 41 -2.98 1.02 10.79
N PHE A 42 -1.85 0.67 11.37
CA PHE A 42 -0.56 1.23 11.01
C PHE A 42 0.47 0.12 10.90
N TYR A 43 1.27 0.18 9.84
CA TYR A 43 2.30 -0.79 9.51
C TYR A 43 3.61 -0.06 9.28
N ALA A 44 4.70 -0.64 9.72
CA ALA A 44 6.06 -0.16 9.48
C ALA A 44 6.90 -1.31 8.91
N GLY A 45 7.78 -0.98 7.98
CA GLY A 45 8.68 -1.96 7.37
C GLY A 45 10.00 -1.34 6.96
N GLY A 46 11.03 -2.15 6.89
CA GLY A 46 12.38 -1.72 6.52
C GLY A 46 13.31 -2.89 6.25
N ALA A 47 14.51 -2.59 5.77
CA ALA A 47 15.53 -3.60 5.50
C ALA A 47 16.15 -4.17 6.79
N HIS A 48 16.18 -3.38 7.86
CA HIS A 48 16.73 -3.79 9.14
C HIS A 48 15.73 -3.61 10.27
N VAL A 49 15.73 -4.52 11.24
CA VAL A 49 14.86 -4.44 12.42
C VAL A 49 15.13 -3.18 13.24
N ALA A 50 16.40 -2.75 13.28
CA ALA A 50 16.82 -1.54 13.99
C ALA A 50 16.22 -0.24 13.42
N ASP A 51 15.78 -0.26 12.17
CA ASP A 51 15.16 0.90 11.51
C ASP A 51 13.65 0.98 11.76
N LEU A 52 13.07 -0.05 12.39
CA LEU A 52 11.65 -0.08 12.68
C LEU A 52 11.32 0.76 13.92
N PRO A 53 10.18 1.46 13.91
CA PRO A 53 9.74 2.21 15.08
C PRO A 53 9.41 1.26 16.24
N ASP A 54 9.37 1.83 17.44
CA ASP A 54 8.94 1.11 18.62
C ASP A 54 7.52 0.52 18.44
N PRO A 55 7.29 -0.76 18.83
CA PRO A 55 5.99 -1.41 18.71
C PRO A 55 4.84 -0.68 19.40
N GLU A 56 5.12 -0.04 20.54
CA GLU A 56 4.10 0.75 21.25
C GLU A 56 3.69 1.98 20.42
N ALA A 57 4.63 2.66 19.78
CA ALA A 57 4.35 3.79 18.90
C ALA A 57 3.50 3.37 17.68
N VAL A 58 3.74 2.17 17.13
CA VAL A 58 2.93 1.60 16.04
C VAL A 58 1.50 1.34 16.50
N GLY A 59 1.33 0.70 17.66
CA GLY A 59 0.02 0.44 18.24
C GLY A 59 -0.76 1.72 18.55
N ARG A 60 -0.11 2.71 19.15
CA ARG A 60 -0.70 4.03 19.45
C ARG A 60 -1.17 4.72 18.17
N LYS A 61 -0.34 4.73 17.14
CA LYS A 61 -0.71 5.33 15.85
C LYS A 61 -1.86 4.61 15.15
N ALA A 62 -1.97 3.28 15.28
CA ALA A 62 -3.11 2.52 14.80
C ALA A 62 -4.39 2.91 15.55
N LEU A 63 -4.32 3.04 16.87
CA LEU A 63 -5.43 3.49 17.70
C LEU A 63 -5.89 4.89 17.33
N ASP A 64 -4.98 5.88 17.26
CA ASP A 64 -5.31 7.27 16.92
C ASP A 64 -6.02 7.37 15.56
N ARG A 65 -5.58 6.58 14.58
CA ARG A 65 -6.23 6.50 13.27
C ARG A 65 -7.64 5.92 13.35
N THR A 66 -7.82 4.88 14.14
CA THR A 66 -9.14 4.26 14.31
C THR A 66 -10.10 5.20 15.03
N VAL A 67 -9.61 5.89 16.07
CA VAL A 67 -10.40 6.90 16.80
C VAL A 67 -10.84 8.04 15.86
N SER A 68 -9.97 8.49 14.97
CA SER A 68 -10.31 9.56 14.01
C SER A 68 -11.40 9.16 13.00
N ARG A 69 -11.74 7.88 12.91
CA ARG A 69 -12.81 7.36 12.03
C ARG A 69 -14.16 7.18 12.74
N LEU A 70 -14.19 7.34 14.04
CA LEU A 70 -15.46 7.29 14.79
C LEU A 70 -16.42 8.39 14.32
N GLY A 71 -17.70 8.09 14.24
CA GLY A 71 -18.72 9.01 13.76
C GLY A 71 -18.69 9.27 12.25
N SER A 72 -17.93 8.50 11.47
CA SER A 72 -17.88 8.67 10.02
C SER A 72 -19.24 8.43 9.37
N GLU A 73 -19.64 9.33 8.48
CA GLU A 73 -20.89 9.26 7.72
C GLU A 73 -20.62 9.25 6.21
N LYS A 74 -21.61 8.75 5.46
CA LYS A 74 -21.55 8.78 4.01
C LYS A 74 -21.68 10.22 3.51
N GLY A 75 -20.64 10.71 2.83
CA GLY A 75 -20.69 12.02 2.18
C GLY A 75 -21.62 12.07 0.97
N PRO A 76 -21.96 13.28 0.49
CA PRO A 76 -22.76 13.46 -0.71
C PRO A 76 -22.03 12.95 -1.96
N THR A 77 -22.80 12.56 -2.99
CA THR A 77 -22.25 12.25 -4.31
C THR A 77 -22.08 13.55 -5.10
N VAL A 78 -20.83 14.02 -5.25
CA VAL A 78 -20.51 15.28 -5.91
C VAL A 78 -19.28 15.13 -6.80
N LYS A 79 -19.15 16.03 -7.79
CA LYS A 79 -17.89 16.24 -8.50
C LYS A 79 -17.07 17.26 -7.69
N ALA A 80 -15.90 16.85 -7.23
CA ALA A 80 -15.03 17.70 -6.43
C ALA A 80 -13.55 17.37 -6.71
N SER A 81 -12.68 18.30 -6.39
CA SER A 81 -11.24 18.01 -6.32
C SER A 81 -10.98 17.04 -5.17
N MET A 82 -10.06 16.10 -5.39
CA MET A 82 -9.70 15.07 -4.44
C MET A 82 -8.26 15.26 -3.99
N VAL A 83 -8.04 15.28 -2.69
CA VAL A 83 -6.72 15.16 -2.09
C VAL A 83 -6.52 13.70 -1.66
N VAL A 84 -5.45 13.09 -2.12
CA VAL A 84 -5.15 11.68 -1.84
C VAL A 84 -4.02 11.60 -0.82
N ASP A 85 -4.29 10.94 0.30
CA ASP A 85 -3.27 10.63 1.31
C ASP A 85 -2.15 9.77 0.70
N ALA A 86 -0.89 10.01 1.11
CA ALA A 86 0.29 9.32 0.58
C ALA A 86 0.17 7.79 0.66
N ARG A 87 -0.53 7.24 1.64
CA ARG A 87 -0.77 5.79 1.79
C ARG A 87 -1.65 5.22 0.69
N ALA A 88 -2.64 5.99 0.24
CA ALA A 88 -3.55 5.59 -0.82
C ALA A 88 -2.99 5.93 -2.22
N ALA A 89 -2.06 6.89 -2.31
CA ALA A 89 -1.50 7.36 -3.56
C ALA A 89 -0.81 6.25 -4.35
N ALA A 90 -0.01 5.40 -3.70
CA ALA A 90 0.65 4.27 -4.35
C ALA A 90 -0.35 3.30 -5.00
N SER A 91 -1.45 2.98 -4.32
CA SER A 91 -2.51 2.12 -4.86
C SER A 91 -3.24 2.78 -6.03
N LEU A 92 -3.53 4.07 -5.93
CA LEU A 92 -4.15 4.83 -7.03
C LEU A 92 -3.25 4.87 -8.25
N ILE A 93 -1.97 5.22 -8.09
CA ILE A 93 -0.98 5.25 -9.17
C ILE A 93 -0.82 3.86 -9.80
N SER A 94 -0.74 2.81 -9.01
CA SER A 94 -0.64 1.44 -9.52
C SER A 94 -1.86 1.04 -10.36
N ARG A 95 -3.06 1.47 -9.99
CA ARG A 95 -4.29 1.24 -10.78
C ARG A 95 -4.30 2.01 -12.09
N LEU A 96 -3.70 3.20 -12.12
CA LEU A 96 -3.55 4.00 -13.34
C LEU A 96 -2.48 3.42 -14.26
N LEU A 97 -1.33 3.03 -13.71
CA LEU A 97 -0.19 2.55 -14.50
C LEU A 97 -0.29 1.05 -14.84
N GLY A 98 -0.99 0.25 -14.04
CA GLY A 98 -1.11 -1.19 -14.30
C GLY A 98 -1.54 -1.53 -15.72
N PRO A 99 -2.59 -0.91 -16.28
CA PRO A 99 -3.01 -1.14 -17.65
C PRO A 99 -2.06 -0.61 -18.74
N ALA A 100 -1.04 0.21 -18.38
CA ALA A 100 -0.06 0.74 -19.33
C ALA A 100 1.01 -0.28 -19.74
N ASN A 101 0.97 -1.52 -19.26
CA ASN A 101 1.89 -2.56 -19.69
C ASN A 101 1.63 -2.96 -21.16
N ALA A 102 2.72 -3.31 -21.88
CA ALA A 102 2.68 -3.62 -23.30
C ALA A 102 1.65 -4.69 -23.68
N ARG A 103 1.48 -5.73 -22.84
CA ARG A 103 0.53 -6.79 -23.08
C ARG A 103 -0.92 -6.32 -23.09
N SER A 104 -1.28 -5.46 -22.12
CA SER A 104 -2.63 -4.89 -22.04
C SER A 104 -2.94 -3.99 -23.22
N VAL A 105 -1.96 -3.19 -23.63
CA VAL A 105 -2.06 -2.29 -24.79
C VAL A 105 -2.21 -3.11 -26.09
N GLN A 106 -1.36 -4.09 -26.33
CA GLN A 106 -1.40 -4.96 -27.52
C GLN A 106 -2.70 -5.77 -27.63
N GLN A 107 -3.33 -6.10 -26.50
CA GLN A 107 -4.59 -6.84 -26.46
C GLN A 107 -5.84 -5.93 -26.44
N ASP A 108 -5.65 -4.64 -26.63
CA ASP A 108 -6.72 -3.62 -26.59
C ASP A 108 -7.56 -3.65 -25.30
N ARG A 109 -6.89 -3.99 -24.18
CA ARG A 109 -7.48 -4.06 -22.82
C ARG A 109 -7.09 -2.90 -21.93
N SER A 110 -6.50 -1.87 -22.52
CA SER A 110 -6.00 -0.71 -21.78
C SER A 110 -6.76 0.56 -22.19
N PHE A 111 -7.17 1.35 -21.21
CA PHE A 111 -7.68 2.70 -21.49
C PHE A 111 -6.59 3.64 -22.00
N TRP A 112 -5.31 3.24 -21.96
CA TRP A 112 -4.19 3.98 -22.57
C TRP A 112 -4.07 3.73 -24.08
N THR A 113 -4.67 2.67 -24.62
CA THR A 113 -4.54 2.30 -26.05
C THR A 113 -4.83 3.46 -26.99
N PRO A 114 -5.86 4.30 -26.80
CA PRO A 114 -6.13 5.42 -27.68
C PRO A 114 -5.13 6.59 -27.57
N LEU A 115 -4.23 6.56 -26.59
CA LEU A 115 -3.28 7.61 -26.29
C LEU A 115 -1.85 7.28 -26.74
N ILE A 116 -1.63 6.09 -27.27
CA ILE A 116 -0.37 5.56 -27.77
C ILE A 116 -0.49 5.31 -29.28
#